data_578b3e7fc228718b6247edb506694d47
#
_entry.id   578b3e7fc228718b6247edb506694d47
#
_cell.length_a   1.000
_cell.length_b   1.000
_cell.length_c   1.000
_cell.angle_alpha   90.00
_cell.angle_beta   90.00
_cell.angle_gamma   90.00
#
_symmetry.space_group_name_H-M   'P 1'
#
loop_
_entity.id
_entity.type
_entity.pdbx_description
1 polymer ?
#
loop_
_entity_poly.entity_id
_entity_poly.type
_entity_poly.pdbx_seq_one_letter_code
_entity_poly.pdbx_strand_id
1 'polypeptide(L)'
;MLVISIDQIPRSPEELIQLSKYIPSFVLSVLPIGSVWIAHSSWSRIFGLQDRFSVFLSLLLVVLVLVFVYPMKLIAQITVEYFSVIFDWNFLSTGLFESESWSSELVWVIFLYVAIGLIFLSLILIAFYQNTLKFGQELSITEEETKHCITFSLIWGVVAGTAVLSMLIASIVSPENIQLAGYIYFSLFFTTVVVPIQYFKYRPLTPS
;
A
#
# COMPACT_ATOMS: atom_id res chain seq x y z
N MET A 1 -15.13 -7.04 -5.13
CA MET A 1 -14.56 -7.62 -6.36
C MET A 1 -13.07 -7.84 -6.20
N LEU A 2 -12.74 -8.64 -5.21
CA LEU A 2 -11.38 -8.69 -4.68
C LEU A 2 -10.49 -9.76 -5.29
N VAL A 3 -11.01 -10.77 -5.97
CA VAL A 3 -10.15 -11.90 -6.25
C VAL A 3 -10.33 -12.47 -7.65
N ILE A 4 -11.46 -12.90 -7.98
CA ILE A 4 -11.74 -13.54 -9.25
C ILE A 4 -13.19 -13.13 -9.56
N SER A 5 -13.41 -12.44 -10.65
CA SER A 5 -14.79 -12.20 -11.05
C SER A 5 -15.46 -13.56 -11.24
N ILE A 6 -16.69 -13.71 -10.78
CA ILE A 6 -17.46 -14.95 -10.91
C ILE A 6 -17.53 -15.39 -12.38
N ASP A 7 -17.37 -14.45 -13.30
CA ASP A 7 -17.32 -14.66 -14.74
C ASP A 7 -16.04 -15.35 -15.25
N GLN A 8 -15.02 -15.51 -14.38
CA GLN A 8 -13.72 -16.12 -14.72
C GLN A 8 -13.48 -17.44 -13.97
N ILE A 9 -14.53 -18.20 -13.68
CA ILE A 9 -14.36 -19.55 -13.16
C ILE A 9 -13.75 -20.41 -14.28
N PRO A 10 -12.56 -21.01 -14.05
CA PRO A 10 -11.87 -21.81 -15.07
C PRO A 10 -12.73 -23.01 -15.47
N ARG A 11 -12.92 -23.17 -16.75
CA ARG A 11 -13.70 -24.28 -17.34
C ARG A 11 -12.81 -25.41 -17.86
N SER A 12 -11.49 -25.17 -17.91
CA SER A 12 -10.49 -26.16 -18.33
C SER A 12 -9.23 -26.06 -17.47
N PRO A 13 -8.39 -27.11 -17.42
CA PRO A 13 -7.09 -27.07 -16.75
C PRO A 13 -6.17 -25.98 -17.30
N GLU A 14 -6.23 -25.70 -18.59
CA GLU A 14 -5.46 -24.66 -19.25
C GLU A 14 -5.86 -23.27 -18.78
N GLU A 15 -7.16 -22.98 -18.64
CA GLU A 15 -7.68 -21.73 -18.08
C GLU A 15 -7.24 -21.59 -16.62
N LEU A 16 -7.24 -22.66 -15.83
CA LEU A 16 -6.76 -22.64 -14.46
C LEU A 16 -5.27 -22.25 -14.38
N ILE A 17 -4.43 -22.80 -15.27
CA ILE A 17 -3.01 -22.46 -15.34
C ILE A 17 -2.85 -20.97 -15.71
N GLN A 18 -3.61 -20.47 -16.69
CA GLN A 18 -3.55 -19.05 -17.06
C GLN A 18 -3.97 -18.13 -15.91
N LEU A 19 -5.05 -18.46 -15.20
CA LEU A 19 -5.50 -17.68 -14.05
C LEU A 19 -4.50 -17.74 -12.88
N SER A 20 -3.78 -18.84 -12.72
CA SER A 20 -2.77 -18.96 -11.66
C SER A 20 -1.57 -18.03 -11.83
N LYS A 21 -1.30 -17.53 -13.04
CA LYS A 21 -0.27 -16.52 -13.31
C LYS A 21 -0.56 -15.18 -12.62
N TYR A 22 -1.81 -14.90 -12.24
CA TYR A 22 -2.19 -13.70 -11.50
C TYR A 22 -1.99 -13.81 -9.99
N ILE A 23 -1.69 -15.01 -9.46
CA ILE A 23 -1.49 -15.22 -8.01
C ILE A 23 -0.34 -14.37 -7.46
N PRO A 24 0.86 -14.30 -8.09
CA PRO A 24 1.96 -13.48 -7.58
C PRO A 24 1.60 -12.00 -7.47
N SER A 25 0.94 -11.45 -8.48
CA SER A 25 0.50 -10.04 -8.45
C SER A 25 -0.58 -9.78 -7.40
N PHE A 26 -1.46 -10.75 -7.16
CA PHE A 26 -2.44 -10.67 -6.09
C PHE A 26 -1.74 -10.64 -4.72
N VAL A 27 -0.81 -11.55 -4.45
CA VAL A 27 -0.05 -11.59 -3.19
C VAL A 27 0.70 -10.27 -2.99
N LEU A 28 1.36 -9.75 -4.02
CA LEU A 28 2.09 -8.49 -3.95
C LEU A 28 1.15 -7.31 -3.64
N SER A 29 -0.06 -7.29 -4.19
CA SER A 29 -1.04 -6.23 -3.96
C SER A 29 -1.61 -6.22 -2.53
N VAL A 30 -1.61 -7.36 -1.84
CA VAL A 30 -2.10 -7.48 -0.46
C VAL A 30 -1.16 -6.83 0.55
N LEU A 31 0.14 -6.76 0.26
CA LEU A 31 1.14 -6.23 1.20
C LEU A 31 0.87 -4.77 1.62
N PRO A 32 0.71 -3.80 0.70
CA PRO A 32 0.44 -2.42 1.09
C PRO A 32 -0.93 -2.26 1.77
N ILE A 33 -1.95 -2.98 1.31
CA ILE A 33 -3.29 -2.96 1.94
C ILE A 33 -3.22 -3.54 3.35
N GLY A 34 -2.51 -4.66 3.51
CA GLY A 34 -2.28 -5.30 4.80
C GLY A 34 -1.52 -4.39 5.78
N SER A 35 -0.52 -3.62 5.30
CA SER A 35 0.22 -2.68 6.14
C SER A 35 -0.67 -1.55 6.68
N VAL A 36 -1.57 -1.02 5.87
CA VAL A 36 -2.59 -0.03 6.28
C VAL A 36 -3.50 -0.62 7.36
N TRP A 37 -3.99 -1.85 7.14
CA TRP A 37 -4.83 -2.55 8.11
C TRP A 37 -4.13 -2.80 9.44
N ILE A 38 -2.87 -3.26 9.41
CA ILE A 38 -2.05 -3.48 10.60
C ILE A 38 -1.85 -2.17 11.37
N ALA A 39 -1.56 -1.07 10.68
CA ALA A 39 -1.37 0.25 11.29
C ALA A 39 -2.64 0.73 12.00
N HIS A 40 -3.80 0.66 11.32
CA HIS A 40 -5.09 1.05 11.90
C HIS A 40 -5.49 0.14 13.07
N SER A 41 -5.35 -1.18 12.91
CA SER A 41 -5.68 -2.16 13.96
C SER A 41 -4.79 -1.99 15.20
N SER A 42 -3.49 -1.72 14.99
CA SER A 42 -2.55 -1.46 16.08
C SER A 42 -2.93 -0.18 16.84
N TRP A 43 -3.22 0.91 16.12
CA TRP A 43 -3.70 2.15 16.71
C TRP A 43 -4.98 1.95 17.52
N SER A 44 -5.99 1.28 16.94
CA SER A 44 -7.27 1.02 17.60
C SER A 44 -7.12 0.17 18.86
N ARG A 45 -6.21 -0.81 18.86
CA ARG A 45 -5.95 -1.69 20.01
C ARG A 45 -5.25 -0.98 21.16
N ILE A 46 -4.32 -0.06 20.84
CA ILE A 46 -3.52 0.63 21.86
C ILE A 46 -4.32 1.78 22.47
N PHE A 47 -5.00 2.58 21.65
CA PHE A 47 -5.61 3.82 22.11
C PHE A 47 -7.13 3.76 22.24
N GLY A 48 -7.81 2.97 21.40
CA GLY A 48 -9.26 2.76 21.46
C GLY A 48 -10.12 4.04 21.42
N LEU A 49 -9.56 5.13 20.87
CA LEU A 49 -10.22 6.43 20.84
C LEU A 49 -11.45 6.38 19.92
N GLN A 50 -12.64 6.68 20.48
CA GLN A 50 -13.94 6.61 19.80
C GLN A 50 -14.61 7.98 19.66
N ASP A 51 -13.82 9.04 19.53
CA ASP A 51 -14.34 10.38 19.25
C ASP A 51 -14.91 10.45 17.82
N ARG A 52 -15.74 11.45 17.55
CA ARG A 52 -16.41 11.62 16.25
C ARG A 52 -15.44 11.72 15.09
N PHE A 53 -14.27 12.33 15.32
CA PHE A 53 -13.25 12.49 14.28
C PHE A 53 -12.57 11.17 13.97
N SER A 54 -12.21 10.36 14.96
CA SER A 54 -11.64 9.03 14.76
C SER A 54 -12.59 8.07 14.05
N VAL A 55 -13.89 8.11 14.38
CA VAL A 55 -14.92 7.33 13.67
C VAL A 55 -15.00 7.78 12.20
N PHE A 56 -15.02 9.08 11.93
CA PHE A 56 -15.03 9.62 10.57
C PHE A 56 -13.78 9.19 9.78
N LEU A 57 -12.59 9.29 10.37
CA LEU A 57 -11.34 8.82 9.74
C LEU A 57 -11.37 7.32 9.43
N SER A 58 -11.95 6.50 10.32
CA SER A 58 -12.09 5.06 10.10
C SER A 58 -12.98 4.75 8.89
N LEU A 59 -14.11 5.43 8.77
CA LEU A 59 -15.00 5.29 7.61
C LEU A 59 -14.33 5.75 6.32
N LEU A 60 -13.62 6.88 6.36
CA LEU A 60 -12.87 7.40 5.22
C LEU A 60 -11.77 6.45 4.80
N LEU A 61 -11.05 5.84 5.77
CA LEU A 61 -10.02 4.85 5.51
C LEU A 61 -10.59 3.62 4.80
N VAL A 62 -11.74 3.09 5.26
CA VAL A 62 -12.40 1.95 4.63
C VAL A 62 -12.78 2.27 3.18
N VAL A 63 -13.41 3.41 2.92
CA VAL A 63 -13.79 3.83 1.57
C VAL A 63 -12.56 3.95 0.68
N LEU A 64 -11.51 4.60 1.18
CA LEU A 64 -10.28 4.80 0.41
C LEU A 64 -9.57 3.48 0.10
N VAL A 65 -9.49 2.55 1.07
CA VAL A 65 -8.92 1.22 0.85
C VAL A 65 -9.71 0.46 -0.23
N LEU A 66 -11.04 0.50 -0.18
CA LEU A 66 -11.88 -0.18 -1.19
C LEU A 66 -11.64 0.36 -2.60
N VAL A 67 -11.55 1.69 -2.74
CA VAL A 67 -11.22 2.33 -4.03
C VAL A 67 -9.81 1.95 -4.49
N PHE A 68 -8.88 1.84 -3.53
CA PHE A 68 -7.46 1.68 -3.83
C PHE A 68 -7.02 0.23 -4.12
N VAL A 69 -7.85 -0.76 -3.80
CA VAL A 69 -7.59 -2.19 -4.10
C VAL A 69 -7.30 -2.42 -5.57
N TYR A 70 -8.08 -1.79 -6.46
CA TYR A 70 -7.94 -1.99 -7.91
C TYR A 70 -6.61 -1.45 -8.46
N PRO A 71 -6.24 -0.18 -8.24
CA PRO A 71 -4.93 0.32 -8.67
C PRO A 71 -3.75 -0.44 -8.04
N MET A 72 -3.85 -0.89 -6.80
CA MET A 72 -2.80 -1.70 -6.17
C MET A 72 -2.62 -3.05 -6.88
N LYS A 73 -3.72 -3.71 -7.27
CA LYS A 73 -3.65 -4.93 -8.06
C LYS A 73 -3.00 -4.68 -9.42
N LEU A 74 -3.34 -3.57 -10.08
CA LEU A 74 -2.82 -3.23 -11.40
C LEU A 74 -1.30 -2.95 -11.34
N ILE A 75 -0.84 -2.14 -10.38
CA ILE A 75 0.60 -1.86 -10.24
C ILE A 75 1.38 -3.13 -9.87
N ALA A 76 0.80 -3.99 -9.04
CA ALA A 76 1.41 -5.28 -8.71
C ALA A 76 1.52 -6.19 -9.95
N GLN A 77 0.52 -6.19 -10.82
CA GLN A 77 0.55 -6.95 -12.07
C GLN A 77 1.62 -6.41 -13.02
N ILE A 78 1.69 -5.08 -13.20
CA ILE A 78 2.76 -4.42 -13.99
C ILE A 78 4.14 -4.78 -13.42
N THR A 79 4.28 -4.79 -12.10
CA THR A 79 5.54 -5.13 -11.43
C THR A 79 5.96 -6.59 -11.70
N VAL A 80 5.03 -7.54 -11.57
CA VAL A 80 5.30 -8.96 -11.87
C VAL A 80 5.66 -9.15 -13.34
N GLU A 81 4.92 -8.52 -14.25
CA GLU A 81 5.21 -8.58 -15.69
C GLU A 81 6.59 -8.00 -16.01
N TYR A 82 6.94 -6.85 -15.42
CA TYR A 82 8.24 -6.23 -15.59
C TYR A 82 9.39 -7.17 -15.15
N PHE A 83 9.27 -7.81 -14.00
CA PHE A 83 10.25 -8.79 -13.55
C PHE A 83 10.26 -10.06 -14.38
N SER A 84 9.11 -10.51 -14.90
CA SER A 84 9.06 -11.68 -15.79
C SER A 84 9.87 -11.46 -17.05
N VAL A 85 9.86 -10.24 -17.60
CA VAL A 85 10.66 -9.86 -18.75
C VAL A 85 12.15 -9.77 -18.41
N ILE A 86 12.52 -9.13 -17.29
CA ILE A 86 13.94 -8.97 -16.90
C ILE A 86 14.61 -10.32 -16.62
N PHE A 87 13.91 -11.24 -15.93
CA PHE A 87 14.47 -12.52 -15.52
C PHE A 87 14.14 -13.68 -16.47
N ASP A 88 13.51 -13.40 -17.61
CA ASP A 88 13.04 -14.40 -18.58
C ASP A 88 12.13 -15.48 -17.97
N TRP A 89 11.26 -15.05 -17.03
CA TRP A 89 10.28 -15.93 -16.37
C TRP A 89 8.96 -16.00 -17.14
N ASN A 90 9.04 -16.51 -18.38
CA ASN A 90 7.91 -16.59 -19.31
C ASN A 90 6.66 -17.29 -18.73
N PHE A 91 6.84 -18.16 -17.74
CA PHE A 91 5.76 -18.86 -17.06
C PHE A 91 4.91 -17.93 -16.17
N LEU A 92 5.43 -16.75 -15.78
CA LEU A 92 4.69 -15.74 -15.01
C LEU A 92 4.11 -14.62 -15.87
N SER A 93 4.54 -14.52 -17.14
CA SER A 93 4.04 -13.49 -18.05
C SER A 93 2.53 -13.68 -18.30
N THR A 94 1.80 -12.60 -18.16
CA THR A 94 0.36 -12.51 -18.46
C THR A 94 0.09 -11.89 -19.83
N GLY A 95 1.14 -11.46 -20.55
CA GLY A 95 1.05 -10.75 -21.82
C GLY A 95 0.51 -9.33 -21.70
N LEU A 96 0.58 -8.72 -20.50
CA LEU A 96 0.05 -7.39 -20.26
C LEU A 96 0.69 -6.33 -21.18
N PHE A 97 2.01 -6.42 -21.42
CA PHE A 97 2.74 -5.48 -22.27
C PHE A 97 2.57 -5.74 -23.77
N GLU A 98 2.04 -6.89 -24.15
CA GLU A 98 1.72 -7.21 -25.54
C GLU A 98 0.38 -6.60 -25.99
N SER A 99 -0.44 -6.14 -25.03
CA SER A 99 -1.70 -5.50 -25.35
C SER A 99 -1.50 -4.04 -25.78
N GLU A 100 -1.97 -3.67 -26.97
CA GLU A 100 -1.89 -2.30 -27.51
C GLU A 100 -2.60 -1.24 -26.62
N SER A 101 -3.42 -1.69 -25.64
CA SER A 101 -4.17 -0.80 -24.75
C SER A 101 -3.29 -0.09 -23.70
N TRP A 102 -2.06 -0.54 -23.45
CA TRP A 102 -1.13 0.04 -22.49
C TRP A 102 0.06 0.68 -23.18
N SER A 103 -0.13 1.86 -23.78
CA SER A 103 0.99 2.64 -24.29
C SER A 103 1.82 3.21 -23.14
N SER A 104 3.14 3.30 -23.34
CA SER A 104 4.07 3.92 -22.38
C SER A 104 3.66 5.35 -21.99
N GLU A 105 2.95 6.04 -22.89
CA GLU A 105 2.42 7.40 -22.66
C GLU A 105 1.32 7.46 -21.61
N LEU A 106 0.58 6.37 -21.37
CA LEU A 106 -0.52 6.33 -20.41
C LEU A 106 -0.10 5.73 -19.06
N VAL A 107 1.03 5.06 -18.97
CA VAL A 107 1.51 4.42 -17.74
C VAL A 107 1.74 5.44 -16.61
N TRP A 108 2.15 6.67 -16.93
CA TRP A 108 2.33 7.72 -15.92
C TRP A 108 1.03 8.04 -15.14
N VAL A 109 -0.14 7.87 -15.76
CA VAL A 109 -1.44 8.07 -15.09
C VAL A 109 -1.62 7.11 -13.93
N ILE A 110 -1.14 5.87 -14.07
CA ILE A 110 -1.20 4.86 -13.01
C ILE A 110 -0.35 5.29 -11.82
N PHE A 111 0.90 5.76 -12.08
CA PHE A 111 1.76 6.28 -11.02
C PHE A 111 1.15 7.47 -10.30
N LEU A 112 0.53 8.40 -11.04
CA LEU A 112 -0.18 9.53 -10.47
C LEU A 112 -1.34 9.07 -9.57
N TYR A 113 -2.15 8.15 -10.05
CA TYR A 113 -3.30 7.63 -9.32
C TYR A 113 -2.87 6.92 -8.03
N VAL A 114 -1.84 6.07 -8.12
CA VAL A 114 -1.28 5.35 -6.97
C VAL A 114 -0.67 6.32 -5.97
N ALA A 115 0.09 7.32 -6.44
CA ALA A 115 0.70 8.32 -5.58
C ALA A 115 -0.34 9.12 -4.79
N ILE A 116 -1.38 9.62 -5.47
CA ILE A 116 -2.49 10.34 -4.82
C ILE A 116 -3.15 9.48 -3.74
N GLY A 117 -3.45 8.22 -4.04
CA GLY A 117 -4.06 7.32 -3.06
C GLY A 117 -3.17 7.04 -1.86
N LEU A 118 -1.85 6.80 -2.07
CA LEU A 118 -0.90 6.61 -0.98
C LEU A 118 -0.74 7.86 -0.11
N ILE A 119 -0.77 9.06 -0.71
CA ILE A 119 -0.76 10.33 0.03
C ILE A 119 -2.00 10.41 0.92
N PHE A 120 -3.20 10.17 0.39
CA PHE A 120 -4.44 10.23 1.19
C PHE A 120 -4.46 9.17 2.29
N LEU A 121 -4.07 7.91 2.02
CA LEU A 121 -3.95 6.86 3.02
C LEU A 121 -2.99 7.27 4.15
N SER A 122 -1.83 7.80 3.79
CA SER A 122 -0.84 8.25 4.76
C SER A 122 -1.34 9.40 5.61
N LEU A 123 -2.01 10.38 5.01
CA LEU A 123 -2.57 11.52 5.74
C LEU A 123 -3.64 11.10 6.75
N ILE A 124 -4.51 10.14 6.38
CA ILE A 124 -5.51 9.60 7.30
C ILE A 124 -4.83 8.91 8.48
N LEU A 125 -3.82 8.07 8.23
CA LEU A 125 -3.11 7.36 9.30
C LEU A 125 -2.31 8.32 10.19
N ILE A 126 -1.67 9.34 9.63
CA ILE A 126 -1.05 10.42 10.40
C ILE A 126 -2.10 11.13 11.26
N ALA A 127 -3.27 11.44 10.70
CA ALA A 127 -4.34 12.12 11.43
C ALA A 127 -4.84 11.30 12.64
N PHE A 128 -4.89 9.97 12.55
CA PHE A 128 -5.20 9.12 13.71
C PHE A 128 -4.20 9.31 14.85
N TYR A 129 -2.90 9.21 14.56
CA TYR A 129 -1.86 9.35 15.58
C TYR A 129 -1.79 10.77 16.14
N GLN A 130 -1.96 11.79 15.29
CA GLN A 130 -1.98 13.19 15.73
C GLN A 130 -3.22 13.50 16.58
N ASN A 131 -4.38 12.92 16.23
CA ASN A 131 -5.58 13.06 17.04
C ASN A 131 -5.40 12.44 18.45
N THR A 132 -4.76 11.27 18.53
CA THR A 132 -4.41 10.65 19.82
C THR A 132 -3.53 11.56 20.67
N LEU A 133 -2.52 12.20 20.08
CA LEU A 133 -1.65 13.12 20.81
C LEU A 133 -2.40 14.34 21.36
N LYS A 134 -3.44 14.83 20.67
CA LYS A 134 -4.30 15.93 21.18
C LYS A 134 -5.08 15.52 22.43
N PHE A 135 -5.54 14.28 22.49
CA PHE A 135 -6.24 13.72 23.65
C PHE A 135 -5.30 13.07 24.67
N GLY A 136 -3.99 13.25 24.53
CA GLY A 136 -2.97 12.57 25.32
C GLY A 136 -3.13 12.74 26.84
N GLN A 137 -3.55 13.92 27.29
CA GLN A 137 -3.81 14.17 28.72
C GLN A 137 -5.05 13.43 29.23
N GLU A 138 -6.13 13.43 28.46
CA GLU A 138 -7.38 12.75 28.81
C GLU A 138 -7.22 11.23 28.82
N LEU A 139 -6.44 10.70 27.88
CA LEU A 139 -6.13 9.27 27.75
C LEU A 139 -5.00 8.82 28.70
N SER A 140 -4.34 9.76 29.39
CA SER A 140 -3.18 9.47 30.25
C SER A 140 -2.12 8.63 29.54
N ILE A 141 -1.84 8.96 28.24
CA ILE A 141 -0.86 8.23 27.44
C ILE A 141 0.54 8.32 28.04
N THR A 142 1.24 7.20 28.02
CA THR A 142 2.62 7.09 28.50
C THR A 142 3.60 7.76 27.55
N GLU A 143 4.82 7.99 28.02
CA GLU A 143 5.92 8.50 27.15
C GLU A 143 6.22 7.53 25.99
N GLU A 144 6.12 6.22 26.21
CA GLU A 144 6.32 5.22 25.17
C GLU A 144 5.23 5.27 24.12
N GLU A 145 3.97 5.43 24.51
CA GLU A 145 2.83 5.58 23.58
C GLU A 145 2.92 6.88 22.79
N THR A 146 3.41 7.95 23.40
CA THR A 146 3.72 9.21 22.71
C THR A 146 4.80 9.00 21.65
N LYS A 147 5.91 8.32 21.99
CA LYS A 147 6.95 7.95 21.02
C LYS A 147 6.41 7.07 19.90
N HIS A 148 5.50 6.13 20.23
CA HIS A 148 4.82 5.30 19.23
C HIS A 148 4.04 6.15 18.22
N CYS A 149 3.20 7.08 18.69
CA CYS A 149 2.44 7.98 17.81
C CYS A 149 3.36 8.80 16.89
N ILE A 150 4.44 9.37 17.43
CA ILE A 150 5.38 10.15 16.63
C ILE A 150 6.08 9.27 15.59
N THR A 151 6.56 8.09 15.99
CA THR A 151 7.27 7.17 15.09
C THR A 151 6.39 6.73 13.93
N PHE A 152 5.14 6.33 14.20
CA PHE A 152 4.24 5.91 13.13
C PHE A 152 3.77 7.06 12.25
N SER A 153 3.59 8.27 12.82
CA SER A 153 3.35 9.48 12.01
C SER A 153 4.52 9.76 11.06
N LEU A 154 5.77 9.58 11.51
CA LEU A 154 6.95 9.75 10.66
C LEU A 154 7.04 8.66 9.57
N ILE A 155 6.77 7.40 9.90
CA ILE A 155 6.74 6.30 8.92
C ILE A 155 5.75 6.62 7.80
N TRP A 156 4.53 7.01 8.14
CA TRP A 156 3.53 7.38 7.15
C TRP A 156 3.86 8.68 6.43
N GLY A 157 4.57 9.59 7.09
CA GLY A 157 5.15 10.78 6.45
C GLY A 157 6.19 10.42 5.37
N VAL A 158 7.03 9.42 5.62
CA VAL A 158 7.97 8.90 4.61
C VAL A 158 7.22 8.26 3.45
N VAL A 159 6.15 7.48 3.71
CA VAL A 159 5.30 6.89 2.66
C VAL A 159 4.70 8.00 1.76
N ALA A 160 4.13 9.05 2.36
CA ALA A 160 3.60 10.18 1.61
C ALA A 160 4.68 10.90 0.81
N GLY A 161 5.85 11.15 1.42
CA GLY A 161 7.00 11.78 0.76
C GLY A 161 7.52 10.97 -0.44
N THR A 162 7.59 9.64 -0.28
CA THR A 162 7.95 8.71 -1.37
C THR A 162 6.95 8.80 -2.53
N ALA A 163 5.64 8.85 -2.21
CA ALA A 163 4.60 8.97 -3.23
C ALA A 163 4.68 10.32 -3.98
N VAL A 164 4.91 11.42 -3.27
CA VAL A 164 5.14 12.74 -3.90
C VAL A 164 6.38 12.70 -4.80
N LEU A 165 7.47 12.11 -4.34
CA LEU A 165 8.70 12.00 -5.12
C LEU A 165 8.50 11.15 -6.39
N SER A 166 7.78 10.02 -6.27
CA SER A 166 7.41 9.19 -7.42
C SER A 166 6.58 9.97 -8.45
N MET A 167 5.59 10.74 -7.97
CA MET A 167 4.75 11.58 -8.84
C MET A 167 5.58 12.65 -9.57
N LEU A 168 6.53 13.30 -8.88
CA LEU A 168 7.41 14.30 -9.47
C LEU A 168 8.31 13.66 -10.54
N ILE A 169 8.89 12.51 -10.26
CA ILE A 169 9.73 11.78 -11.23
C ILE A 169 8.90 11.37 -12.44
N ALA A 170 7.71 10.79 -12.24
CA ALA A 170 6.82 10.41 -13.33
C ALA A 170 6.42 11.59 -14.23
N SER A 171 6.41 12.82 -13.68
CA SER A 171 6.09 14.04 -14.43
C SER A 171 7.27 14.60 -15.25
N ILE A 172 8.50 14.24 -14.92
CA ILE A 172 9.72 14.81 -15.52
C ILE A 172 10.38 13.82 -16.48
N VAL A 173 10.28 12.54 -16.20
CA VAL A 173 10.97 11.49 -16.95
C VAL A 173 10.23 11.19 -18.25
N SER A 174 11.00 10.86 -19.31
CA SER A 174 10.42 10.40 -20.58
C SER A 174 9.63 9.10 -20.39
N PRO A 175 8.58 8.84 -21.20
CA PRO A 175 7.77 7.61 -21.10
C PRO A 175 8.58 6.31 -21.12
N GLU A 176 9.71 6.28 -21.83
CA GLU A 176 10.61 5.12 -21.91
C GLU A 176 11.28 4.76 -20.58
N ASN A 177 11.44 5.74 -19.68
CA ASN A 177 12.12 5.57 -18.40
C ASN A 177 11.14 5.67 -17.20
N ILE A 178 9.86 5.54 -17.42
CA ILE A 178 8.81 5.68 -16.39
C ILE A 178 8.98 4.71 -15.21
N GLN A 179 9.64 3.57 -15.43
CA GLN A 179 9.98 2.61 -14.39
C GLN A 179 10.79 3.21 -13.24
N LEU A 180 11.55 4.29 -13.48
CA LEU A 180 12.29 4.99 -12.42
C LEU A 180 11.39 5.52 -11.33
N ALA A 181 10.17 5.98 -11.66
CA ALA A 181 9.16 6.38 -10.68
C ALA A 181 8.68 5.20 -9.82
N GLY A 182 8.66 3.99 -10.39
CA GLY A 182 8.30 2.77 -9.69
C GLY A 182 9.38 2.29 -8.71
N TYR A 183 10.65 2.42 -9.07
CA TYR A 183 11.75 1.95 -8.23
C TYR A 183 11.81 2.60 -6.86
N ILE A 184 11.35 3.83 -6.73
CA ILE A 184 11.30 4.55 -5.45
C ILE A 184 10.43 3.81 -4.44
N TYR A 185 9.36 3.15 -4.88
CA TYR A 185 8.47 2.41 -3.98
C TYR A 185 9.12 1.18 -3.33
N PHE A 186 10.24 0.67 -3.86
CA PHE A 186 11.00 -0.38 -3.16
C PHE A 186 11.54 0.07 -1.80
N SER A 187 11.79 1.37 -1.63
CA SER A 187 12.18 1.93 -0.32
C SER A 187 11.09 1.72 0.74
N LEU A 188 9.82 1.64 0.34
CA LEU A 188 8.70 1.44 1.26
C LEU A 188 8.71 0.05 1.90
N PHE A 189 9.30 -0.95 1.25
CA PHE A 189 9.48 -2.26 1.86
C PHE A 189 10.25 -2.17 3.18
N PHE A 190 11.30 -1.36 3.23
CA PHE A 190 12.09 -1.16 4.45
C PHE A 190 11.31 -0.38 5.51
N THR A 191 10.60 0.66 5.14
CA THR A 191 9.89 1.52 6.09
C THR A 191 8.60 0.91 6.61
N THR A 192 7.81 0.27 5.76
CA THR A 192 6.48 -0.24 6.12
C THR A 192 6.50 -1.67 6.65
N VAL A 193 7.53 -2.45 6.35
CA VAL A 193 7.66 -3.86 6.76
C VAL A 193 8.76 -4.03 7.80
N VAL A 194 9.99 -3.61 7.51
CA VAL A 194 11.15 -3.88 8.38
C VAL A 194 11.07 -3.09 9.68
N VAL A 195 10.74 -1.80 9.62
CA VAL A 195 10.71 -0.94 10.82
C VAL A 195 9.62 -1.39 11.82
N PRO A 196 8.36 -1.64 11.43
CA PRO A 196 7.35 -2.17 12.34
C PRO A 196 7.73 -3.54 12.91
N ILE A 197 8.27 -4.46 12.11
CA ILE A 197 8.69 -5.78 12.60
C ILE A 197 9.75 -5.63 13.69
N GLN A 198 10.77 -4.78 13.48
CA GLN A 198 11.79 -4.54 14.49
C GLN A 198 11.20 -3.90 15.74
N TYR A 199 10.31 -2.92 15.59
CA TYR A 199 9.65 -2.26 16.70
C TYR A 199 8.86 -3.25 17.57
N PHE A 200 8.06 -4.14 16.97
CA PHE A 200 7.29 -5.15 17.69
C PHE A 200 8.17 -6.26 18.28
N LYS A 201 9.29 -6.59 17.67
CA LYS A 201 10.23 -7.60 18.18
C LYS A 201 10.90 -7.16 19.49
N TYR A 202 11.16 -5.87 19.65
CA TYR A 202 11.84 -5.33 20.83
C TYR A 202 10.87 -4.90 21.96
N ARG A 203 9.57 -4.94 21.72
CA ARG A 203 8.56 -4.67 22.74
C ARG A 203 7.93 -5.99 23.18
N PRO A 204 8.35 -6.58 24.31
CA PRO A 204 7.59 -7.69 24.90
C PRO A 204 6.20 -7.17 25.25
N LEU A 205 5.15 -7.81 24.70
CA LEU A 205 3.78 -7.61 25.14
C LEU A 205 3.71 -8.12 26.57
N THR A 206 4.04 -7.29 27.55
CA THR A 206 3.70 -7.57 28.94
C THR A 206 2.21 -7.28 29.06
N PRO A 207 1.37 -8.29 29.30
CA PRO A 207 0.01 -8.05 29.72
C PRO A 207 0.07 -7.39 31.11
N SER A 208 -0.51 -6.20 31.24
CA SER A 208 -0.83 -5.57 32.51
C SER A 208 -1.96 -6.32 33.20
#